data_20cde9129e9925713fbbbdac7c9a1122
#
_entry.id   20cde9129e9925713fbbbdac7c9a1122
#
_cell.length_a   1.000
_cell.length_b   1.000
_cell.length_c   1.000
_cell.angle_alpha   90.00
_cell.angle_beta   90.00
_cell.angle_gamma   90.00
#
_symmetry.space_group_name_H-M   'P 1'
#
loop_
_entity.id
_entity.type
_entity.pdbx_description
1 polymer ?
#
loop_
_entity_poly.entity_id
_entity_poly.type
_entity_poly.pdbx_seq_one_letter_code
_entity_poly.pdbx_strand_id
1 'polypeptide(L)'
;NLFKVIEYKAGKTSDMSKQIEFYMQSAKQAYVPAVKKIVEMVAYITPDIVDLYRELCEIAETGDDSAIISMNMLEKKYTDLVIKQPTSGQKVIENKFFRLCVPKESTAVINDEGGTIKLADSVVEFAVAEMPVSADQEEDYLKIYKLILSEYLPDENAEIIIANSRMIGSGMRETKNNVHSYSILLISSKNQYLFKLSSRDRREMMMFKDKVLEIAKSLVETGEIYVATEEAKKKIGLSFLLQSNDNGFLSIGKAE
;
A
#
# COMPACT_ATOMS: atom_id res chain seq x y z
N ASN A 1 25.58 -10.97 -17.19
CA ASN A 1 24.79 -10.25 -16.18
C ASN A 1 24.53 -8.85 -16.70
N LEU A 2 23.31 -8.57 -17.11
CA LEU A 2 22.89 -7.31 -17.75
C LEU A 2 23.22 -6.09 -16.86
N PHE A 3 23.01 -6.19 -15.57
CA PHE A 3 23.26 -5.10 -14.61
C PHE A 3 24.72 -4.66 -14.58
N LYS A 4 25.67 -5.61 -14.58
CA LYS A 4 27.11 -5.28 -14.64
C LYS A 4 27.51 -4.59 -15.94
N VAL A 5 26.85 -4.94 -17.05
CA VAL A 5 27.09 -4.29 -18.35
C VAL A 5 26.57 -2.84 -18.32
N ILE A 6 25.40 -2.61 -17.71
CA ILE A 6 24.80 -1.29 -17.57
C ILE A 6 25.65 -0.42 -16.63
N GLU A 7 26.07 -0.95 -15.46
CA GLU A 7 26.98 -0.23 -14.55
C GLU A 7 28.31 0.12 -15.23
N TYR A 8 28.88 -0.81 -16.00
CA TYR A 8 30.09 -0.53 -16.76
C TYR A 8 29.91 0.58 -17.79
N LYS A 9 28.80 0.58 -18.54
CA LYS A 9 28.46 1.63 -19.51
C LYS A 9 28.27 2.99 -18.82
N ALA A 10 27.51 3.01 -17.71
CA ALA A 10 27.32 4.22 -16.92
C ALA A 10 28.64 4.80 -16.40
N GLY A 11 29.55 3.95 -15.91
CA GLY A 11 30.87 4.37 -15.43
C GLY A 11 31.85 4.81 -16.51
N LYS A 12 31.56 4.53 -17.79
CA LYS A 12 32.41 4.94 -18.94
C LYS A 12 31.97 6.23 -19.61
N THR A 13 30.75 6.71 -19.35
CA THR A 13 30.30 7.99 -19.90
C THR A 13 30.56 9.15 -18.93
N SER A 14 31.04 10.28 -19.44
CA SER A 14 31.14 11.53 -18.69
C SER A 14 29.82 12.34 -18.73
N ASP A 15 28.87 11.95 -19.54
CA ASP A 15 27.57 12.58 -19.69
C ASP A 15 26.63 12.10 -18.57
N MET A 16 26.32 12.98 -17.64
CA MET A 16 25.46 12.68 -16.48
C MET A 16 24.06 12.25 -16.89
N SER A 17 23.49 12.82 -17.94
CA SER A 17 22.16 12.45 -18.41
C SER A 17 22.12 11.01 -18.91
N LYS A 18 23.14 10.59 -19.64
CA LYS A 18 23.29 9.19 -20.09
C LYS A 18 23.56 8.23 -18.92
N GLN A 19 24.31 8.67 -17.90
CA GLN A 19 24.50 7.87 -16.70
C GLN A 19 23.17 7.61 -16.00
N ILE A 20 22.35 8.64 -15.81
CA ILE A 20 21.01 8.53 -15.20
C ILE A 20 20.14 7.58 -16.03
N GLU A 21 20.12 7.71 -17.36
CA GLU A 21 19.36 6.83 -18.24
C GLU A 21 19.76 5.35 -18.07
N PHE A 22 21.06 5.04 -18.03
CA PHE A 22 21.53 3.68 -17.79
C PHE A 22 21.13 3.13 -16.42
N TYR A 23 21.23 3.94 -15.36
CA TYR A 23 20.79 3.51 -14.03
C TYR A 23 19.29 3.34 -13.97
N MET A 24 18.48 4.21 -14.62
CA MET A 24 17.04 4.07 -14.71
C MET A 24 16.59 2.73 -15.32
N GLN A 25 17.24 2.29 -16.41
CA GLN A 25 16.94 0.99 -17.03
C GLN A 25 17.12 -0.19 -16.06
N SER A 26 18.11 -0.14 -15.18
CA SER A 26 18.34 -1.18 -14.17
C SER A 26 17.42 -1.02 -12.96
N ALA A 27 17.17 0.22 -12.54
CA ALA A 27 16.33 0.53 -11.40
C ALA A 27 14.87 0.09 -11.62
N LYS A 28 14.35 0.22 -12.84
CA LYS A 28 13.05 -0.27 -13.27
C LYS A 28 12.86 -1.81 -13.19
N GLN A 29 13.93 -2.54 -12.91
CA GLN A 29 13.93 -3.98 -12.63
C GLN A 29 14.26 -4.27 -11.16
N ALA A 30 13.98 -3.32 -10.27
CA ALA A 30 14.25 -3.39 -8.84
C ALA A 30 15.73 -3.65 -8.45
N TYR A 31 16.69 -3.29 -9.33
CA TYR A 31 18.09 -3.43 -9.01
C TYR A 31 18.55 -2.35 -8.03
N VAL A 32 18.60 -2.67 -6.74
CA VAL A 32 18.86 -1.76 -5.61
C VAL A 32 20.12 -0.87 -5.80
N PRO A 33 21.28 -1.38 -6.26
CA PRO A 33 22.45 -0.52 -6.48
C PRO A 33 22.22 0.59 -7.50
N ALA A 34 21.40 0.34 -8.54
CA ALA A 34 21.06 1.37 -9.53
C ALA A 34 20.14 2.43 -8.93
N VAL A 35 19.15 2.03 -8.12
CA VAL A 35 18.28 2.97 -7.39
C VAL A 35 19.09 3.85 -6.45
N LYS A 36 20.08 3.28 -5.74
CA LYS A 36 21.00 4.05 -4.91
C LYS A 36 21.73 5.14 -5.72
N LYS A 37 22.22 4.80 -6.91
CA LYS A 37 22.88 5.78 -7.79
C LYS A 37 21.94 6.88 -8.26
N ILE A 38 20.70 6.55 -8.60
CA ILE A 38 19.67 7.55 -8.96
C ILE A 38 19.42 8.51 -7.80
N VAL A 39 19.23 7.99 -6.57
CA VAL A 39 19.02 8.80 -5.36
C VAL A 39 20.21 9.73 -5.08
N GLU A 40 21.46 9.30 -5.38
CA GLU A 40 22.65 10.14 -5.26
C GLU A 40 22.73 11.24 -6.34
N MET A 41 22.30 10.94 -7.58
CA MET A 41 22.50 11.81 -8.75
C MET A 41 21.34 12.77 -9.01
N VAL A 42 20.12 12.37 -8.71
CA VAL A 42 18.91 13.16 -9.00
C VAL A 42 18.47 13.90 -7.73
N ALA A 43 18.45 15.24 -7.82
CA ALA A 43 18.16 16.09 -6.65
C ALA A 43 16.66 16.23 -6.34
N TYR A 44 15.82 16.21 -7.38
CA TYR A 44 14.39 16.53 -7.31
C TYR A 44 13.55 15.45 -7.95
N ILE A 45 12.26 15.39 -7.59
CA ILE A 45 11.28 14.53 -8.25
C ILE A 45 11.14 14.96 -9.72
N THR A 46 11.28 13.98 -10.61
CA THR A 46 11.03 14.12 -12.05
C THR A 46 9.92 13.15 -12.47
N PRO A 47 9.29 13.31 -13.64
CA PRO A 47 8.35 12.32 -14.16
C PRO A 47 8.94 10.91 -14.20
N ASP A 48 10.22 10.77 -14.55
CA ASP A 48 10.91 9.47 -14.60
C ASP A 48 11.04 8.83 -13.20
N ILE A 49 11.21 9.62 -12.13
CA ILE A 49 11.22 9.13 -10.75
C ILE A 49 9.83 8.62 -10.34
N VAL A 50 8.77 9.34 -10.73
CA VAL A 50 7.39 8.93 -10.47
C VAL A 50 7.07 7.62 -11.21
N ASP A 51 7.49 7.50 -12.47
CA ASP A 51 7.31 6.30 -13.27
C ASP A 51 8.10 5.12 -12.69
N LEU A 52 9.36 5.35 -12.30
CA LEU A 52 10.17 4.34 -11.61
C LEU A 52 9.48 3.84 -10.34
N TYR A 53 8.97 4.75 -9.51
CA TYR A 53 8.30 4.38 -8.26
C TYR A 53 7.05 3.53 -8.52
N ARG A 54 6.25 3.87 -9.54
CA ARG A 54 5.08 3.08 -9.95
C ARG A 54 5.47 1.67 -10.40
N GLU A 55 6.49 1.53 -11.26
CA GLU A 55 6.99 0.23 -11.71
C GLU A 55 7.50 -0.62 -10.53
N LEU A 56 8.16 -0.01 -9.55
CA LEU A 56 8.60 -0.70 -8.35
C LEU A 56 7.42 -1.19 -7.49
N CYS A 57 6.32 -0.42 -7.39
CA CYS A 57 5.10 -0.89 -6.72
C CYS A 57 4.54 -2.15 -7.39
N GLU A 58 4.45 -2.17 -8.72
CA GLU A 58 3.97 -3.32 -9.49
C GLU A 58 4.87 -4.56 -9.29
N ILE A 59 6.20 -4.38 -9.30
CA ILE A 59 7.15 -5.47 -9.02
C ILE A 59 7.01 -5.96 -7.58
N ALA A 60 6.85 -5.07 -6.60
CA ALA A 60 6.67 -5.44 -5.20
C ALA A 60 5.39 -6.28 -4.99
N GLU A 61 4.32 -6.00 -5.73
CA GLU A 61 3.07 -6.79 -5.69
C GLU A 61 3.27 -8.23 -6.21
N THR A 62 4.31 -8.51 -6.98
CA THR A 62 4.67 -9.88 -7.41
C THR A 62 5.53 -10.67 -6.42
N GLY A 63 5.96 -10.05 -5.32
CA GLY A 63 6.73 -10.70 -4.27
C GLY A 63 8.23 -10.40 -4.28
N ASP A 64 8.70 -9.41 -5.04
CA ASP A 64 10.12 -9.01 -5.05
C ASP A 64 10.41 -7.99 -3.94
N ASP A 65 11.08 -8.44 -2.88
CA ASP A 65 11.45 -7.60 -1.74
C ASP A 65 12.51 -6.54 -2.08
N SER A 66 13.29 -6.72 -3.16
CA SER A 66 14.21 -5.70 -3.66
C SER A 66 13.47 -4.44 -4.13
N ALA A 67 12.24 -4.61 -4.63
CA ALA A 67 11.38 -3.50 -5.02
C ALA A 67 10.96 -2.68 -3.79
N ILE A 68 10.58 -3.32 -2.68
CA ILE A 68 10.25 -2.64 -1.42
C ILE A 68 11.45 -1.84 -0.89
N ILE A 69 12.64 -2.43 -0.91
CA ILE A 69 13.88 -1.74 -0.50
C ILE A 69 14.12 -0.50 -1.38
N SER A 70 13.95 -0.65 -2.68
CA SER A 70 14.11 0.42 -3.66
C SER A 70 13.10 1.55 -3.46
N MET A 71 11.82 1.21 -3.24
CA MET A 71 10.76 2.17 -2.91
C MET A 71 11.09 2.96 -1.66
N ASN A 72 11.50 2.29 -0.57
CA ASN A 72 11.89 2.95 0.68
C ASN A 72 13.05 3.94 0.49
N MET A 73 14.03 3.61 -0.36
CA MET A 73 15.12 4.53 -0.69
C MET A 73 14.63 5.79 -1.41
N LEU A 74 13.72 5.63 -2.37
CA LEU A 74 13.09 6.75 -3.08
C LEU A 74 12.24 7.60 -2.15
N GLU A 75 11.42 7.00 -1.31
CA GLU A 75 10.53 7.68 -0.35
C GLU A 75 11.31 8.49 0.69
N LYS A 76 12.44 7.98 1.16
CA LYS A 76 13.35 8.71 2.06
C LYS A 76 13.93 9.97 1.42
N LYS A 77 14.22 9.91 0.12
CA LYS A 77 14.79 11.04 -0.63
C LYS A 77 13.70 12.01 -1.10
N TYR A 78 12.58 11.48 -1.55
CA TYR A 78 11.51 12.22 -2.20
C TYR A 78 10.20 11.99 -1.44
N THR A 79 10.03 12.69 -0.33
CA THR A 79 8.86 12.53 0.57
C THR A 79 7.52 12.74 -0.13
N ASP A 80 7.50 13.58 -1.17
CA ASP A 80 6.28 13.84 -1.96
C ASP A 80 5.82 12.67 -2.82
N LEU A 81 6.65 11.63 -3.03
CA LEU A 81 6.22 10.41 -3.72
C LEU A 81 5.11 9.68 -2.96
N VAL A 82 5.15 9.73 -1.63
CA VAL A 82 4.15 9.09 -0.76
C VAL A 82 2.87 9.94 -0.69
N ILE A 83 3.01 11.27 -0.76
CA ILE A 83 1.89 12.21 -0.71
C ILE A 83 1.23 12.27 -2.08
N LYS A 84 0.35 11.32 -2.36
CA LYS A 84 -0.39 11.29 -3.62
C LYS A 84 -1.33 12.49 -3.70
N GLN A 85 -1.11 13.33 -4.71
CA GLN A 85 -1.99 14.47 -4.96
C GLN A 85 -3.33 13.96 -5.54
N PRO A 86 -4.47 14.53 -5.11
CA PRO A 86 -5.75 14.16 -5.69
C PRO A 86 -5.77 14.53 -7.18
N THR A 87 -6.28 13.62 -8.01
CA THR A 87 -6.56 13.92 -9.41
C THR A 87 -7.74 14.88 -9.55
N SER A 88 -7.99 15.41 -10.75
CA SER A 88 -9.11 16.35 -11.00
C SER A 88 -10.48 15.80 -10.59
N GLY A 89 -10.64 14.47 -10.58
CA GLY A 89 -11.88 13.78 -10.19
C GLY A 89 -11.94 13.35 -8.72
N GLN A 90 -10.96 13.72 -7.90
CA GLN A 90 -10.86 13.31 -6.51
C GLN A 90 -10.91 14.50 -5.55
N LYS A 91 -11.32 14.26 -4.31
CA LYS A 91 -11.19 15.16 -3.16
C LYS A 91 -10.43 14.44 -2.04
N VAL A 92 -9.80 15.23 -1.17
CA VAL A 92 -9.05 14.74 -0.01
C VAL A 92 -9.98 14.69 1.20
N ILE A 93 -9.85 13.60 1.97
CA ILE A 93 -10.35 13.49 3.34
C ILE A 93 -9.12 13.31 4.22
N GLU A 94 -9.00 14.16 5.23
CA GLU A 94 -7.82 14.17 6.10
C GLU A 94 -8.24 14.39 7.55
N ASN A 95 -7.59 13.67 8.45
CA ASN A 95 -7.63 13.90 9.89
C ASN A 95 -6.19 13.81 10.47
N LYS A 96 -6.06 13.75 11.79
CA LYS A 96 -4.75 13.69 12.44
C LYS A 96 -4.00 12.36 12.27
N PHE A 97 -4.67 11.29 11.81
CA PHE A 97 -4.10 9.95 11.69
C PHE A 97 -3.81 9.55 10.25
N PHE A 98 -4.64 9.99 9.32
CA PHE A 98 -4.52 9.59 7.92
C PHE A 98 -5.09 10.62 6.95
N ARG A 99 -4.72 10.44 5.69
CA ARG A 99 -5.23 11.16 4.53
C ARG A 99 -5.64 10.16 3.46
N LEU A 100 -6.81 10.38 2.84
CA LEU A 100 -7.37 9.57 1.74
C LEU A 100 -7.78 10.45 0.56
N CYS A 101 -7.61 9.96 -0.67
CA CYS A 101 -8.23 10.53 -1.87
C CYS A 101 -9.46 9.72 -2.23
N VAL A 102 -10.62 10.37 -2.31
CA VAL A 102 -11.89 9.74 -2.70
C VAL A 102 -12.50 10.45 -3.91
N PRO A 103 -13.34 9.79 -4.72
CA PRO A 103 -14.04 10.44 -5.83
C PRO A 103 -14.81 11.69 -5.36
N LYS A 104 -14.81 12.75 -6.15
CA LYS A 104 -15.51 14.03 -5.80
C LYS A 104 -17.00 13.83 -5.60
N GLU A 105 -17.61 12.96 -6.41
CA GLU A 105 -19.02 12.64 -6.37
C GLU A 105 -19.42 11.74 -5.20
N SER A 106 -18.45 11.12 -4.50
CA SER A 106 -18.73 10.29 -3.34
C SER A 106 -19.18 11.12 -2.14
N THR A 107 -20.01 10.53 -1.27
CA THR A 107 -20.28 11.05 0.07
C THR A 107 -19.50 10.24 1.08
N ALA A 108 -18.67 10.89 1.88
CA ALA A 108 -17.90 10.20 2.90
C ALA A 108 -18.23 10.79 4.29
N VAL A 109 -18.50 9.89 5.23
CA VAL A 109 -18.67 10.18 6.65
C VAL A 109 -17.62 9.39 7.39
N ILE A 110 -16.47 10.01 7.64
CA ILE A 110 -15.29 9.40 8.23
C ILE A 110 -14.87 10.21 9.44
N ASN A 111 -14.57 9.53 10.52
CA ASN A 111 -13.96 10.05 11.73
C ASN A 111 -12.61 9.34 12.01
N ASP A 112 -12.07 9.51 13.19
CA ASP A 112 -10.78 8.91 13.58
C ASP A 112 -10.82 7.37 13.62
N GLU A 113 -11.98 6.77 13.85
CA GLU A 113 -12.18 5.32 13.95
C GLU A 113 -12.51 4.65 12.62
N GLY A 114 -12.82 5.44 11.59
CA GLY A 114 -13.26 4.97 10.29
C GLY A 114 -14.62 5.55 9.89
N GLY A 115 -15.41 4.83 9.13
CA GLY A 115 -16.72 5.30 8.69
C GLY A 115 -17.17 4.67 7.39
N THR A 116 -17.81 5.47 6.54
CA THR A 116 -18.37 4.99 5.27
C THR A 116 -18.05 5.95 4.13
N ILE A 117 -17.80 5.38 2.95
CA ILE A 117 -17.65 6.11 1.69
C ILE A 117 -18.73 5.57 0.74
N LYS A 118 -19.70 6.42 0.39
CA LYS A 118 -20.75 6.06 -0.55
C LYS A 118 -20.30 6.37 -1.98
N LEU A 119 -20.24 5.33 -2.82
CA LEU A 119 -19.90 5.36 -4.24
C LEU A 119 -21.15 5.04 -5.04
N ALA A 120 -21.86 6.04 -5.53
CA ALA A 120 -23.18 5.89 -6.13
C ALA A 120 -24.13 5.12 -5.17
N ASP A 121 -24.58 3.91 -5.54
CA ASP A 121 -25.48 3.07 -4.72
C ASP A 121 -24.73 2.13 -3.78
N SER A 122 -23.42 1.97 -3.95
CA SER A 122 -22.58 1.10 -3.11
C SER A 122 -21.93 1.84 -1.95
N VAL A 123 -21.72 1.13 -0.86
CA VAL A 123 -21.08 1.65 0.36
C VAL A 123 -19.80 0.88 0.65
N VAL A 124 -18.72 1.62 0.82
CA VAL A 124 -17.44 1.11 1.33
C VAL A 124 -17.38 1.41 2.82
N GLU A 125 -17.31 0.38 3.64
CA GLU A 125 -17.00 0.51 5.07
C GLU A 125 -15.48 0.72 5.20
N PHE A 126 -15.08 1.67 6.01
CA PHE A 126 -13.69 1.98 6.32
C PHE A 126 -13.46 1.93 7.82
N ALA A 127 -12.40 1.27 8.24
CA ALA A 127 -12.05 1.13 9.64
C ALA A 127 -10.56 1.31 9.87
N VAL A 128 -10.23 1.86 11.03
CA VAL A 128 -8.87 2.01 11.52
C VAL A 128 -8.72 1.25 12.84
N ALA A 129 -7.63 0.51 12.99
CA ALA A 129 -7.26 -0.12 14.26
C ALA A 129 -5.76 0.03 14.49
N GLU A 130 -5.35 0.04 15.75
CA GLU A 130 -3.94 0.01 16.12
C GLU A 130 -3.29 -1.31 15.69
N MET A 131 -2.01 -1.29 15.39
CA MET A 131 -1.23 -2.51 15.25
C MET A 131 -1.02 -3.12 16.65
N PRO A 132 -1.29 -4.43 16.83
CA PRO A 132 -1.12 -5.09 18.12
C PRO A 132 0.35 -5.24 18.53
N VAL A 133 1.27 -5.05 17.61
CA VAL A 133 2.72 -5.11 17.85
C VAL A 133 3.36 -3.82 17.35
N SER A 134 4.05 -3.12 18.24
CA SER A 134 4.84 -1.95 17.88
C SER A 134 6.05 -2.39 17.06
N ALA A 135 6.04 -2.07 15.78
CA ALA A 135 7.17 -2.26 14.87
C ALA A 135 7.98 -0.95 14.84
N ASP A 136 8.94 -0.83 15.76
CA ASP A 136 9.73 0.40 15.92
C ASP A 136 10.88 0.55 14.91
N GLN A 137 11.15 -0.47 14.06
CA GLN A 137 12.33 -0.51 13.20
C GLN A 137 11.98 -0.68 11.72
N GLU A 138 12.83 -0.09 10.84
CA GLU A 138 12.68 -0.17 9.37
C GLU A 138 12.65 -1.60 8.81
N GLU A 139 13.23 -2.56 9.51
CA GLU A 139 13.25 -3.97 9.10
C GLU A 139 11.90 -4.67 9.31
N ASP A 140 11.01 -4.10 10.11
CA ASP A 140 9.76 -4.77 10.49
C ASP A 140 8.71 -4.73 9.37
N TYR A 141 8.71 -3.71 8.51
CA TYR A 141 7.80 -3.70 7.35
C TYR A 141 8.14 -4.80 6.33
N LEU A 142 9.42 -5.15 6.15
CA LEU A 142 9.81 -6.29 5.31
C LEU A 142 9.34 -7.63 5.89
N LYS A 143 9.31 -7.75 7.22
CA LYS A 143 8.76 -8.95 7.89
C LYS A 143 7.25 -9.04 7.66
N ILE A 144 6.53 -7.93 7.82
CA ILE A 144 5.08 -7.85 7.55
C ILE A 144 4.80 -8.20 6.09
N TYR A 145 5.54 -7.62 5.15
CA TYR A 145 5.42 -7.90 3.74
C TYR A 145 5.61 -9.38 3.42
N LYS A 146 6.69 -10.00 3.93
CA LYS A 146 6.95 -11.43 3.73
C LYS A 146 5.88 -12.32 4.36
N LEU A 147 5.34 -11.92 5.51
CA LEU A 147 4.24 -12.63 6.16
C LEU A 147 2.98 -12.59 5.28
N ILE A 148 2.60 -11.41 4.79
CA ILE A 148 1.44 -11.23 3.90
C ILE A 148 1.62 -12.06 2.63
N LEU A 149 2.79 -12.03 2.02
CA LEU A 149 3.09 -12.83 0.84
C LEU A 149 2.94 -14.33 1.12
N SER A 150 3.47 -14.82 2.24
CA SER A 150 3.41 -16.25 2.58
C SER A 150 1.99 -16.73 2.86
N GLU A 151 1.14 -15.87 3.40
CA GLU A 151 -0.25 -16.20 3.77
C GLU A 151 -1.19 -16.16 2.56
N TYR A 152 -1.05 -15.18 1.66
CA TYR A 152 -2.06 -14.89 0.63
C TYR A 152 -1.65 -15.21 -0.81
N LEU A 153 -0.35 -15.29 -1.15
CA LEU A 153 0.09 -15.52 -2.52
C LEU A 153 -0.48 -16.78 -3.21
N PRO A 154 -0.75 -17.90 -2.50
CA PRO A 154 -1.33 -19.06 -3.15
C PRO A 154 -2.86 -19.01 -3.33
N ASP A 155 -3.54 -17.97 -2.83
CA ASP A 155 -5.01 -17.86 -2.91
C ASP A 155 -5.43 -17.09 -4.17
N GLU A 156 -6.15 -17.75 -5.08
CA GLU A 156 -6.68 -17.14 -6.32
C GLU A 156 -7.65 -15.96 -6.06
N ASN A 157 -8.21 -15.86 -4.85
CA ASN A 157 -9.10 -14.80 -4.45
C ASN A 157 -8.40 -13.63 -3.77
N ALA A 158 -7.10 -13.75 -3.48
CA ALA A 158 -6.30 -12.73 -2.83
C ALA A 158 -5.34 -12.05 -3.82
N GLU A 159 -5.07 -10.78 -3.57
CA GLU A 159 -4.07 -9.99 -4.26
C GLU A 159 -3.26 -9.19 -3.25
N ILE A 160 -1.95 -9.04 -3.50
CA ILE A 160 -1.09 -8.20 -2.68
C ILE A 160 -1.28 -6.75 -3.11
N ILE A 161 -1.37 -5.87 -2.13
CA ILE A 161 -1.58 -4.43 -2.33
C ILE A 161 -0.46 -3.66 -1.68
N ILE A 162 0.19 -2.81 -2.46
CA ILE A 162 1.25 -1.91 -1.99
C ILE A 162 0.73 -0.48 -2.13
N ALA A 163 0.48 0.19 -1.02
CA ALA A 163 0.18 1.61 -1.02
C ALA A 163 1.48 2.45 -1.02
N ASN A 164 2.47 2.05 -0.23
CA ASN A 164 3.85 2.54 -0.21
C ASN A 164 4.75 1.50 0.49
N SER A 165 6.06 1.73 0.61
CA SER A 165 6.98 0.75 1.20
C SER A 165 6.70 0.40 2.66
N ARG A 166 5.93 1.20 3.37
CA ARG A 166 5.60 1.04 4.80
C ARG A 166 4.13 0.69 5.03
N MET A 167 3.33 0.61 3.97
CA MET A 167 1.90 0.30 4.05
C MET A 167 1.55 -0.75 2.99
N ILE A 168 1.46 -1.96 3.44
CA ILE A 168 1.39 -3.18 2.64
C ILE A 168 0.20 -3.97 3.13
N GLY A 169 -0.46 -4.68 2.24
CA GLY A 169 -1.62 -5.47 2.62
C GLY A 169 -2.09 -6.42 1.56
N SER A 170 -3.31 -6.86 1.73
CA SER A 170 -3.97 -7.77 0.79
C SER A 170 -5.40 -7.33 0.49
N GLY A 171 -5.82 -7.58 -0.74
CA GLY A 171 -7.22 -7.55 -1.15
C GLY A 171 -7.77 -8.95 -1.25
N MET A 172 -8.96 -9.19 -0.71
CA MET A 172 -9.60 -10.51 -0.74
C MET A 172 -11.04 -10.41 -1.21
N ARG A 173 -11.45 -11.33 -2.08
CA ARG A 173 -12.81 -11.51 -2.53
C ARG A 173 -13.44 -12.70 -1.83
N GLU A 174 -14.61 -12.50 -1.26
CA GLU A 174 -15.35 -13.55 -0.58
C GLU A 174 -16.82 -13.56 -1.02
N THR A 175 -17.44 -14.73 -0.92
CA THR A 175 -18.89 -14.86 -1.07
C THR A 175 -19.42 -15.67 0.12
N LYS A 176 -20.24 -15.05 0.95
CA LYS A 176 -20.87 -15.68 2.12
C LYS A 176 -22.35 -15.30 2.16
N ASN A 177 -23.23 -16.30 2.28
CA ASN A 177 -24.69 -16.07 2.37
C ASN A 177 -25.25 -15.19 1.23
N ASN A 178 -24.83 -15.43 0.00
CA ASN A 178 -25.19 -14.63 -1.19
C ASN A 178 -24.80 -13.14 -1.11
N VAL A 179 -23.89 -12.79 -0.25
CA VAL A 179 -23.22 -11.47 -0.24
C VAL A 179 -21.83 -11.65 -0.80
N HIS A 180 -21.51 -10.87 -1.83
CA HIS A 180 -20.18 -10.75 -2.42
C HIS A 180 -19.47 -9.59 -1.75
N SER A 181 -18.26 -9.80 -1.28
CA SER A 181 -17.46 -8.75 -0.67
C SER A 181 -16.06 -8.69 -1.26
N TYR A 182 -15.51 -7.49 -1.28
CA TYR A 182 -14.11 -7.22 -1.53
C TYR A 182 -13.57 -6.44 -0.36
N SER A 183 -12.63 -7.03 0.35
CA SER A 183 -12.01 -6.44 1.53
C SER A 183 -10.54 -6.18 1.26
N ILE A 184 -10.06 -5.00 1.62
CA ILE A 184 -8.65 -4.62 1.57
C ILE A 184 -8.20 -4.36 2.99
N LEU A 185 -7.19 -5.09 3.45
CA LEU A 185 -6.49 -4.83 4.70
C LEU A 185 -5.11 -4.26 4.38
N LEU A 186 -4.86 -3.01 4.75
CA LEU A 186 -3.53 -2.41 4.71
C LEU A 186 -2.95 -2.35 6.12
N ILE A 187 -1.67 -2.62 6.23
CA ILE A 187 -0.94 -2.71 7.50
C ILE A 187 0.31 -1.82 7.40
N SER A 188 0.52 -1.00 8.41
CA SER A 188 1.75 -0.26 8.64
C SER A 188 2.39 -0.67 9.97
N SER A 189 3.51 -0.06 10.34
CA SER A 189 4.11 -0.25 11.68
C SER A 189 3.27 0.34 12.82
N LYS A 190 2.26 1.15 12.52
CA LYS A 190 1.46 1.87 13.50
C LYS A 190 0.02 1.42 13.57
N ASN A 191 -0.58 1.26 12.40
CA ASN A 191 -2.02 1.04 12.28
C ASN A 191 -2.34 -0.02 11.23
N GLN A 192 -3.55 -0.54 11.30
CA GLN A 192 -4.19 -1.31 10.24
C GLN A 192 -5.44 -0.59 9.75
N TYR A 193 -5.70 -0.72 8.46
CA TYR A 193 -6.79 -0.05 7.76
C TYR A 193 -7.58 -1.07 6.96
N LEU A 194 -8.86 -1.17 7.24
CA LEU A 194 -9.77 -2.07 6.53
C LEU A 194 -10.70 -1.26 5.63
N PHE A 195 -10.77 -1.63 4.37
CA PHE A 195 -11.79 -1.18 3.43
C PHE A 195 -12.62 -2.38 3.03
N LYS A 196 -13.94 -2.28 3.11
CA LYS A 196 -14.84 -3.38 2.76
C LYS A 196 -15.99 -2.87 1.90
N LEU A 197 -16.06 -3.38 0.69
CA LEU A 197 -17.19 -3.23 -0.21
C LEU A 197 -18.02 -4.51 -0.17
N SER A 198 -19.33 -4.40 0.01
CA SER A 198 -20.24 -5.55 0.01
C SER A 198 -21.45 -5.27 -0.88
N SER A 199 -21.85 -6.25 -1.68
CA SER A 199 -23.08 -6.20 -2.48
C SER A 199 -23.69 -7.60 -2.62
N ARG A 200 -25.02 -7.65 -2.81
CA ARG A 200 -25.71 -8.88 -3.23
C ARG A 200 -25.55 -9.16 -4.72
N ASP A 201 -25.19 -8.15 -5.51
CA ASP A 201 -24.88 -8.30 -6.93
C ASP A 201 -23.34 -8.32 -7.12
N ARG A 202 -22.85 -9.48 -7.59
CA ARG A 202 -21.43 -9.66 -7.90
C ARG A 202 -20.92 -8.67 -8.97
N ARG A 203 -21.76 -8.32 -9.95
CA ARG A 203 -21.37 -7.38 -11.03
C ARG A 203 -21.14 -5.98 -10.46
N GLU A 204 -22.04 -5.54 -9.59
CA GLU A 204 -21.90 -4.27 -8.89
C GLU A 204 -20.63 -4.23 -8.05
N MET A 205 -20.37 -5.25 -7.24
CA MET A 205 -19.13 -5.34 -6.46
C MET A 205 -17.89 -5.26 -7.33
N MET A 206 -17.87 -6.00 -8.46
CA MET A 206 -16.74 -5.97 -9.40
C MET A 206 -16.57 -4.61 -10.10
N MET A 207 -17.65 -3.89 -10.39
CA MET A 207 -17.60 -2.56 -11.00
C MET A 207 -16.95 -1.51 -10.10
N PHE A 208 -17.10 -1.63 -8.80
CA PHE A 208 -16.51 -0.67 -7.83
C PHE A 208 -15.19 -1.14 -7.23
N LYS A 209 -14.76 -2.38 -7.47
CA LYS A 209 -13.51 -2.95 -6.94
C LYS A 209 -12.31 -2.04 -7.18
N ASP A 210 -12.10 -1.62 -8.43
CA ASP A 210 -10.92 -0.81 -8.80
C ASP A 210 -10.96 0.57 -8.13
N LYS A 211 -12.15 1.17 -7.95
CA LYS A 211 -12.29 2.42 -7.21
C LYS A 211 -11.94 2.28 -5.74
N VAL A 212 -12.33 1.17 -5.11
CA VAL A 212 -11.96 0.87 -3.72
C VAL A 212 -10.45 0.67 -3.60
N LEU A 213 -9.85 -0.03 -4.56
CA LEU A 213 -8.40 -0.22 -4.62
C LEU A 213 -7.65 1.11 -4.77
N GLU A 214 -8.11 2.01 -5.65
CA GLU A 214 -7.54 3.35 -5.81
C GLU A 214 -7.62 4.16 -4.51
N ILE A 215 -8.77 4.12 -3.82
CA ILE A 215 -8.96 4.79 -2.52
C ILE A 215 -7.97 4.23 -1.50
N ALA A 216 -7.89 2.91 -1.36
CA ALA A 216 -6.99 2.26 -0.42
C ALA A 216 -5.51 2.58 -0.73
N LYS A 217 -5.08 2.49 -1.99
CA LYS A 217 -3.73 2.86 -2.42
C LYS A 217 -3.40 4.35 -2.23
N SER A 218 -4.40 5.21 -2.06
CA SER A 218 -4.20 6.65 -1.79
C SER A 218 -3.98 6.96 -0.31
N LEU A 219 -4.10 5.97 0.56
CA LEU A 219 -3.95 6.16 2.00
C LEU A 219 -2.51 6.57 2.36
N VAL A 220 -2.40 7.62 3.17
CA VAL A 220 -1.14 8.11 3.74
C VAL A 220 -1.34 8.37 5.22
N GLU A 221 -0.43 7.88 6.05
CA GLU A 221 -0.42 8.16 7.49
C GLU A 221 0.13 9.55 7.78
N THR A 222 -0.52 10.29 8.68
CA THR A 222 -0.11 11.65 9.07
C THR A 222 0.86 11.69 10.25
N GLY A 223 1.29 10.52 10.74
CA GLY A 223 2.33 10.40 11.77
C GLY A 223 1.82 10.06 13.17
N GLU A 224 0.58 10.36 13.53
CA GLU A 224 0.01 9.95 14.82
C GLU A 224 -0.39 8.46 14.83
N ILE A 225 -0.30 7.83 16.00
CA ILE A 225 -0.79 6.46 16.22
C ILE A 225 -2.25 6.55 16.63
N TYR A 226 -3.11 5.81 15.93
CA TYR A 226 -4.49 5.65 16.33
C TYR A 226 -4.62 4.54 17.38
N VAL A 227 -5.28 4.84 18.50
CA VAL A 227 -5.61 3.85 19.53
C VAL A 227 -7.12 3.59 19.45
N ALA A 228 -7.50 2.44 18.90
CA ALA A 228 -8.89 2.08 18.72
C ALA A 228 -9.58 1.76 20.06
N THR A 229 -10.76 2.32 20.25
CA THR A 229 -11.61 1.92 21.38
C THR A 229 -12.15 0.50 21.18
N GLU A 230 -12.44 -0.21 22.29
CA GLU A 230 -13.07 -1.54 22.22
C GLU A 230 -14.46 -1.51 21.54
N GLU A 231 -15.14 -0.37 21.62
CA GLU A 231 -16.41 -0.16 20.94
C GLU A 231 -16.23 -0.05 19.42
N ALA A 232 -15.21 0.67 18.95
CA ALA A 232 -14.86 0.76 17.53
C ALA A 232 -14.49 -0.62 16.97
N LYS A 233 -13.67 -1.38 17.68
CA LYS A 233 -13.28 -2.76 17.31
C LYS A 233 -14.51 -3.68 17.15
N LYS A 234 -15.46 -3.62 18.08
CA LYS A 234 -16.70 -4.42 18.04
C LYS A 234 -17.64 -4.01 16.91
N LYS A 235 -17.80 -2.70 16.69
CA LYS A 235 -18.78 -2.12 15.76
C LYS A 235 -18.49 -2.48 14.30
N ILE A 236 -17.22 -2.69 13.96
CA ILE A 236 -16.77 -2.90 12.59
C ILE A 236 -16.50 -4.37 12.31
N GLY A 237 -16.63 -5.24 13.33
CA GLY A 237 -16.37 -6.67 13.16
C GLY A 237 -14.92 -6.92 12.67
N LEU A 238 -13.97 -6.18 13.22
CA LEU A 238 -12.53 -6.35 12.93
C LEU A 238 -12.05 -7.69 13.49
N SER A 239 -12.56 -8.77 12.93
CA SER A 239 -12.10 -10.13 13.18
C SER A 239 -10.79 -10.47 12.42
N PHE A 240 -10.22 -9.49 11.74
CA PHE A 240 -8.91 -9.57 11.05
C PHE A 240 -7.77 -9.03 11.92
N LEU A 241 -7.90 -9.08 13.23
CA LEU A 241 -6.81 -8.67 14.10
C LEU A 241 -5.63 -9.61 13.90
N LEU A 242 -4.50 -9.02 13.59
CA LEU A 242 -3.23 -9.73 13.72
C LEU A 242 -3.11 -10.22 15.15
N GLN A 243 -3.10 -11.54 15.35
CA GLN A 243 -2.82 -12.13 16.65
C GLN A 243 -1.34 -12.42 16.71
N SER A 244 -0.65 -11.87 17.73
CA SER A 244 0.67 -12.34 18.06
C SER A 244 0.53 -13.72 18.70
N ASN A 245 1.11 -14.74 18.11
CA ASN A 245 1.27 -16.02 18.77
C ASN A 245 2.32 -15.89 19.88
N ASP A 246 2.24 -16.73 20.90
CA ASP A 246 3.21 -16.79 22.03
C ASP A 246 4.69 -16.91 21.58
N ASN A 247 4.93 -17.20 20.31
CA ASN A 247 6.25 -17.30 19.69
C ASN A 247 6.70 -16.03 18.94
N GLY A 248 5.99 -14.90 19.07
CA GLY A 248 6.34 -13.63 18.42
C GLY A 248 6.07 -13.58 16.91
N PHE A 249 5.35 -14.55 16.35
CA PHE A 249 4.88 -14.52 14.96
C PHE A 249 3.51 -13.85 14.88
N LEU A 250 3.37 -12.95 13.91
CA LEU A 250 2.07 -12.38 13.55
C LEU A 250 1.28 -13.43 12.75
N SER A 251 0.08 -13.77 13.18
CA SER A 251 -0.86 -14.54 12.36
C SER A 251 -2.05 -13.67 12.03
N ILE A 252 -2.46 -13.67 10.77
CA ILE A 252 -3.70 -13.04 10.34
C ILE A 252 -4.81 -14.05 10.57
N GLY A 253 -5.59 -13.85 11.64
CA GLY A 253 -6.71 -14.74 11.98
C GLY A 253 -7.81 -14.64 10.95
N LYS A 254 -8.29 -15.77 10.41
CA LYS A 254 -9.59 -15.82 9.75
C LYS A 254 -10.66 -15.72 10.83
N ALA A 255 -11.62 -14.81 10.63
CA ALA A 255 -12.82 -14.80 11.45
C ALA A 255 -13.62 -16.09 11.21
N GLU A 256 -14.02 -16.76 12.28
CA GLU A 256 -15.01 -17.83 12.25
C GLU A 256 -16.42 -17.28 11.91
#